data_e3704679d7fcb3a4d4edeaa487f5f950
#
_entry.id   e3704679d7fcb3a4d4edeaa487f5f950
#
_cell.length_a   1.000
_cell.length_b   1.000
_cell.length_c   1.000
_cell.angle_alpha   90.00
_cell.angle_beta   90.00
_cell.angle_gamma   90.00
#
_symmetry.space_group_name_H-M   'P 1'
#
loop_
_entity.id
_entity.type
_entity.pdbx_description
1 polymer ?
#
loop_
_entity_poly.entity_id
_entity_poly.type
_entity_poly.pdbx_seq_one_letter_code
_entity_poly.pdbx_strand_id
1 'polypeptide(L)'
;MTTNLKKGEHHSKPIPPNKCHKVYVDVIGPVSVKSCKKYLLTIMDAFSRYADAIPMEGKSAREVSEALTISLTGVFGGAPLTIVADRGMEFVGRVTRTAMSMLGHTFRFIPADLHQSNMVERFHKTLTSMIRAIRTEGVKQWVPAVRMALQYYNHKVHASTGHAPVKIHLGIDPRHPGILAPQDRRRHLWTTPT
;
A
#
# COMPACT_ATOMS: atom_id res chain seq x y z
N MET A 1 -32.78 -24.16 -28.19
CA MET A 1 -32.51 -24.35 -26.76
C MET A 1 -31.26 -23.52 -26.43
N THR A 2 -31.46 -22.34 -25.89
CA THR A 2 -30.39 -21.36 -25.62
C THR A 2 -29.95 -21.58 -24.18
N THR A 3 -28.73 -22.09 -24.02
CA THR A 3 -28.11 -22.33 -22.70
C THR A 3 -27.66 -21.00 -22.10
N ASN A 4 -28.38 -20.52 -21.09
CA ASN A 4 -27.93 -19.36 -20.28
C ASN A 4 -26.68 -19.75 -19.48
N LEU A 5 -25.54 -19.24 -19.88
CA LEU A 5 -24.31 -19.26 -19.08
C LEU A 5 -24.52 -18.37 -17.85
N LYS A 6 -24.58 -18.98 -16.68
CA LYS A 6 -24.62 -18.29 -15.38
C LYS A 6 -23.38 -17.37 -15.25
N LYS A 7 -23.63 -16.09 -15.07
CA LYS A 7 -22.67 -15.05 -14.76
C LYS A 7 -21.85 -15.48 -13.55
N GLY A 8 -20.52 -15.53 -13.69
CA GLY A 8 -19.58 -16.18 -12.79
C GLY A 8 -19.73 -15.83 -11.31
N GLU A 9 -19.69 -16.84 -10.49
CA GLU A 9 -19.53 -16.74 -9.05
C GLU A 9 -18.23 -16.00 -8.75
N HIS A 10 -18.34 -14.87 -8.06
CA HIS A 10 -17.20 -14.15 -7.50
C HIS A 10 -16.58 -15.02 -6.39
N HIS A 11 -15.70 -15.91 -6.75
CA HIS A 11 -14.86 -16.59 -5.77
C HIS A 11 -13.95 -15.54 -5.11
N SER A 12 -14.34 -15.08 -3.93
CA SER A 12 -13.46 -14.28 -3.09
C SER A 12 -12.21 -15.12 -2.80
N LYS A 13 -11.05 -14.65 -3.26
CA LYS A 13 -9.80 -15.36 -3.01
C LYS A 13 -9.57 -15.48 -1.50
N PRO A 14 -9.12 -16.64 -1.00
CA PRO A 14 -8.95 -16.83 0.43
C PRO A 14 -7.94 -15.82 0.98
N ILE A 15 -8.33 -15.17 2.08
CA ILE A 15 -7.45 -14.28 2.84
C ILE A 15 -6.34 -15.16 3.42
N PRO A 16 -5.06 -14.76 3.34
CA PRO A 16 -3.98 -15.50 3.97
C PRO A 16 -4.23 -15.68 5.48
N PRO A 17 -3.76 -16.78 6.09
CA PRO A 17 -4.01 -17.05 7.51
C PRO A 17 -3.33 -16.05 8.45
N ASN A 18 -2.23 -15.45 8.04
CA ASN A 18 -1.41 -14.56 8.86
C ASN A 18 -0.94 -13.33 8.11
N LYS A 19 -0.59 -12.27 8.86
CA LYS A 19 0.12 -11.11 8.34
C LYS A 19 1.46 -11.52 7.72
N CYS A 20 1.93 -10.76 6.75
CA CYS A 20 3.18 -10.99 6.03
C CYS A 20 3.29 -12.35 5.29
N HIS A 21 2.20 -13.12 5.19
CA HIS A 21 2.21 -14.34 4.37
C HIS A 21 2.21 -14.00 2.87
N LYS A 22 1.49 -12.96 2.51
CA LYS A 22 1.36 -12.50 1.13
C LYS A 22 1.24 -10.98 1.09
N VAL A 23 2.05 -10.35 0.25
CA VAL A 23 1.93 -8.92 -0.07
C VAL A 23 1.61 -8.72 -1.54
N TYR A 24 0.83 -7.70 -1.83
CA TYR A 24 0.62 -7.21 -3.17
C TYR A 24 1.54 -6.03 -3.41
N VAL A 25 2.17 -5.99 -4.58
CA VAL A 25 3.03 -4.89 -5.01
C VAL A 25 2.58 -4.37 -6.36
N ASP A 26 2.66 -3.06 -6.54
CA ASP A 26 2.31 -2.41 -7.80
C ASP A 26 2.97 -1.02 -7.88
N VAL A 27 3.10 -0.48 -9.09
CA VAL A 27 3.69 0.84 -9.34
C VAL A 27 2.64 1.79 -9.89
N ILE A 28 2.32 2.82 -9.11
CA ILE A 28 1.46 3.92 -9.57
C ILE A 28 2.30 4.95 -10.33
N GLY A 29 1.79 5.41 -11.45
CA GLY A 29 2.39 6.53 -12.17
C GLY A 29 2.49 6.31 -13.67
N PRO A 30 3.02 7.30 -14.38
CA PRO A 30 3.62 8.52 -13.84
C PRO A 30 2.60 9.52 -13.27
N VAL A 31 2.93 10.12 -12.12
CA VAL A 31 2.19 11.24 -11.53
C VAL A 31 2.99 12.53 -11.80
N SER A 32 2.33 13.53 -12.38
CA SER A 32 2.99 14.81 -12.66
C SER A 32 3.12 15.64 -11.38
N VAL A 33 4.36 15.98 -11.01
CA VAL A 33 4.68 16.84 -9.87
C VAL A 33 5.66 17.91 -10.33
N LYS A 34 5.23 19.18 -10.41
CA LYS A 34 6.08 20.30 -10.86
C LYS A 34 6.86 19.97 -12.15
N SER A 35 6.18 19.57 -13.21
CA SER A 35 6.78 19.20 -14.49
C SER A 35 7.68 17.96 -14.51
N CYS A 36 7.86 17.29 -13.37
CA CYS A 36 8.57 16.01 -13.28
C CYS A 36 7.59 14.86 -13.19
N LYS A 37 7.93 13.73 -13.83
CA LYS A 37 7.21 12.47 -13.67
C LYS A 37 7.71 11.77 -12.42
N LYS A 38 6.81 11.36 -11.56
CA LYS A 38 7.11 10.62 -10.33
C LYS A 38 6.33 9.31 -10.33
N TYR A 39 6.88 8.33 -9.66
CA TYR A 39 6.28 7.02 -9.48
C TYR A 39 6.14 6.70 -8.00
N LEU A 40 5.29 5.75 -7.69
CA LEU A 40 5.05 5.33 -6.33
C LEU A 40 4.97 3.79 -6.30
N LEU A 41 5.96 3.14 -5.73
CA LEU A 41 5.85 1.73 -5.41
C LEU A 41 4.92 1.58 -4.23
N THR A 42 3.90 0.75 -4.36
CA THR A 42 2.96 0.44 -3.29
C THR A 42 3.08 -1.02 -2.90
N ILE A 43 3.03 -1.28 -1.61
CA ILE A 43 3.09 -2.62 -1.04
C ILE A 43 1.97 -2.73 -0.02
N MET A 44 1.17 -3.81 -0.07
CA MET A 44 0.07 -4.00 0.87
C MET A 44 0.00 -5.45 1.34
N ASP A 45 -0.04 -5.65 2.65
CA ASP A 45 -0.27 -6.95 3.23
C ASP A 45 -1.71 -7.42 2.98
N ALA A 46 -1.84 -8.63 2.46
CA ALA A 46 -3.13 -9.19 2.07
C ALA A 46 -4.05 -9.48 3.27
N PHE A 47 -3.49 -9.72 4.45
CA PHE A 47 -4.23 -10.02 5.67
C PHE A 47 -4.67 -8.76 6.40
N SER A 48 -3.70 -7.95 6.84
CA SER A 48 -3.94 -6.78 7.69
C SER A 48 -4.38 -5.53 6.93
N ARG A 49 -4.18 -5.48 5.62
CA ARG A 49 -4.32 -4.27 4.78
C ARG A 49 -3.28 -3.19 5.08
N TYR A 50 -2.32 -3.49 5.95
CA TYR A 50 -1.23 -2.57 6.22
C TYR A 50 -0.44 -2.32 4.95
N ALA A 51 -0.16 -1.06 4.69
CA ALA A 51 0.44 -0.66 3.43
C ALA A 51 1.67 0.21 3.63
N ASP A 52 2.60 0.12 2.68
CA ASP A 52 3.68 1.08 2.49
C ASP A 52 3.63 1.66 1.08
N ALA A 53 4.24 2.83 0.92
CA ALA A 53 4.30 3.52 -0.36
C ALA A 53 5.61 4.31 -0.47
N ILE A 54 6.44 3.95 -1.43
CA ILE A 54 7.77 4.52 -1.63
C ILE A 54 7.80 5.38 -2.88
N PRO A 55 8.01 6.70 -2.73
CA PRO A 55 8.21 7.59 -3.87
C PRO A 55 9.50 7.25 -4.63
N MET A 56 9.39 7.19 -5.97
CA MET A 56 10.50 6.89 -6.88
C MET A 56 10.57 7.93 -8.00
N GLU A 57 11.76 8.14 -8.54
CA GLU A 57 11.98 9.03 -9.68
C GLU A 57 11.64 8.35 -11.01
N GLY A 58 11.90 7.06 -11.11
CA GLY A 58 11.62 6.21 -12.25
C GLY A 58 10.99 4.87 -11.83
N LYS A 59 10.87 3.96 -12.78
CA LYS A 59 10.38 2.60 -12.55
C LYS A 59 11.28 1.53 -13.17
N SER A 60 12.58 1.78 -13.21
CA SER A 60 13.53 0.76 -13.61
C SER A 60 13.54 -0.42 -12.65
N ALA A 61 13.90 -1.61 -13.13
CA ALA A 61 14.00 -2.80 -12.29
C ALA A 61 14.94 -2.59 -11.09
N ARG A 62 15.98 -1.76 -11.24
CA ARG A 62 16.89 -1.40 -10.16
C ARG A 62 16.20 -0.58 -9.08
N GLU A 63 15.55 0.53 -9.46
CA GLU A 63 14.83 1.40 -8.52
C GLU A 63 13.73 0.65 -7.79
N VAL A 64 12.96 -0.18 -8.50
CA VAL A 64 11.91 -1.00 -7.90
C VAL A 64 12.51 -2.04 -6.95
N SER A 65 13.63 -2.68 -7.31
CA SER A 65 14.32 -3.64 -6.44
C SER A 65 14.83 -3.00 -5.14
N GLU A 66 15.44 -1.82 -5.23
CA GLU A 66 15.91 -1.05 -4.07
C GLU A 66 14.73 -0.66 -3.16
N ALA A 67 13.65 -0.11 -3.73
CA ALA A 67 12.47 0.29 -2.99
C ALA A 67 11.76 -0.91 -2.32
N LEU A 68 11.65 -2.05 -3.02
CA LEU A 68 11.12 -3.28 -2.45
C LEU A 68 11.98 -3.75 -1.27
N THR A 69 13.29 -3.79 -1.44
CA THR A 69 14.20 -4.22 -0.38
C THR A 69 14.01 -3.36 0.88
N ILE A 70 14.02 -2.04 0.74
CA ILE A 70 13.84 -1.11 1.86
C ILE A 70 12.52 -1.35 2.58
N SER A 71 11.42 -1.48 1.84
CA SER A 71 10.11 -1.67 2.45
C SER A 71 9.96 -3.05 3.09
N LEU A 72 10.34 -4.11 2.37
CA LEU A 72 10.16 -5.48 2.87
C LEU A 72 11.02 -5.75 4.11
N THR A 73 12.24 -5.24 4.16
CA THR A 73 13.11 -5.42 5.34
C THR A 73 12.78 -4.48 6.49
N GLY A 74 12.48 -3.19 6.20
CA GLY A 74 12.24 -2.18 7.21
C GLY A 74 10.81 -2.17 7.75
N VAL A 75 9.81 -2.20 6.86
CA VAL A 75 8.41 -2.05 7.25
C VAL A 75 7.73 -3.40 7.53
N PHE A 76 8.04 -4.41 6.72
CA PHE A 76 7.44 -5.74 6.83
C PHE A 76 8.34 -6.77 7.54
N GLY A 77 9.48 -6.33 8.09
CA GLY A 77 10.38 -7.17 8.89
C GLY A 77 11.04 -8.32 8.12
N GLY A 78 11.21 -8.18 6.81
CA GLY A 78 11.78 -9.23 5.96
C GLY A 78 10.90 -10.46 5.75
N ALA A 79 9.61 -10.39 6.08
CA ALA A 79 8.79 -11.57 6.32
C ALA A 79 7.84 -12.06 5.22
N PRO A 80 7.51 -11.33 4.12
CA PRO A 80 6.52 -11.88 3.19
C PRO A 80 7.05 -13.10 2.45
N LEU A 81 6.33 -14.21 2.58
CA LEU A 81 6.67 -15.45 1.87
C LEU A 81 6.37 -15.33 0.37
N THR A 82 5.32 -14.58 0.01
CA THR A 82 4.89 -14.44 -1.37
C THR A 82 4.65 -12.98 -1.72
N ILE A 83 5.33 -12.53 -2.77
CA ILE A 83 5.12 -11.23 -3.41
C ILE A 83 4.24 -11.44 -4.63
N VAL A 84 3.10 -10.78 -4.68
CA VAL A 84 2.17 -10.84 -5.81
C VAL A 84 2.24 -9.55 -6.59
N ALA A 85 2.59 -9.62 -7.85
CA ALA A 85 2.70 -8.50 -8.78
C ALA A 85 2.01 -8.84 -10.11
N ASP A 86 1.76 -7.82 -10.91
CA ASP A 86 1.49 -8.02 -12.33
C ASP A 86 2.78 -8.41 -13.09
N ARG A 87 2.65 -8.59 -14.42
CA ARG A 87 3.79 -8.91 -15.28
C ARG A 87 4.52 -7.65 -15.79
N GLY A 88 4.53 -6.56 -15.03
CA GLY A 88 5.33 -5.38 -15.36
C GLY A 88 6.81 -5.73 -15.50
N MET A 89 7.47 -5.12 -16.49
CA MET A 89 8.89 -5.38 -16.76
C MET A 89 9.78 -5.08 -15.56
N GLU A 90 9.39 -4.14 -14.73
CA GLU A 90 10.04 -3.78 -13.47
C GLU A 90 10.07 -4.93 -12.46
N PHE A 91 9.08 -5.83 -12.48
CA PHE A 91 8.98 -6.98 -11.56
C PHE A 91 9.50 -8.27 -12.17
N VAL A 92 9.29 -8.51 -13.47
CA VAL A 92 9.78 -9.74 -14.14
C VAL A 92 11.28 -9.69 -14.41
N GLY A 93 11.89 -8.52 -14.36
CA GLY A 93 13.31 -8.29 -14.63
C GLY A 93 14.20 -9.16 -13.73
N ARG A 94 15.32 -9.63 -14.29
CA ARG A 94 16.28 -10.51 -13.59
C ARG A 94 16.78 -9.87 -12.28
N VAL A 95 17.05 -8.55 -12.29
CA VAL A 95 17.58 -7.83 -11.11
C VAL A 95 16.63 -7.95 -9.92
N THR A 96 15.34 -7.59 -10.13
CA THR A 96 14.33 -7.63 -9.08
C THR A 96 14.09 -9.06 -8.57
N ARG A 97 13.98 -10.02 -9.47
CA ARG A 97 13.77 -11.43 -9.10
C ARG A 97 14.93 -11.99 -8.31
N THR A 98 16.17 -11.73 -8.73
CA THR A 98 17.36 -12.22 -8.01
C THR A 98 17.44 -11.61 -6.62
N ALA A 99 17.28 -10.28 -6.49
CA ALA A 99 17.31 -9.62 -5.20
C ALA A 99 16.25 -10.18 -4.23
N MET A 100 15.02 -10.36 -4.69
CA MET A 100 13.95 -10.89 -3.85
C MET A 100 14.16 -12.38 -3.48
N SER A 101 14.70 -13.17 -4.41
CA SER A 101 15.07 -14.57 -4.13
C SER A 101 16.18 -14.70 -3.07
N MET A 102 17.16 -13.80 -3.11
CA MET A 102 18.23 -13.76 -2.09
C MET A 102 17.69 -13.40 -0.69
N LEU A 103 16.59 -12.67 -0.62
CA LEU A 103 15.90 -12.36 0.63
C LEU A 103 14.87 -13.42 1.04
N GLY A 104 14.78 -14.53 0.31
CA GLY A 104 13.85 -15.63 0.60
C GLY A 104 12.42 -15.41 0.13
N HIS A 105 12.16 -14.42 -0.71
CA HIS A 105 10.82 -14.11 -1.22
C HIS A 105 10.52 -14.84 -2.54
N THR A 106 9.29 -15.28 -2.69
CA THR A 106 8.78 -15.89 -3.93
C THR A 106 7.84 -14.95 -4.66
N PHE A 107 8.15 -14.64 -5.93
CA PHE A 107 7.22 -13.91 -6.79
C PHE A 107 6.13 -14.82 -7.34
N ARG A 108 4.90 -14.33 -7.28
CA ARG A 108 3.74 -14.88 -7.97
C ARG A 108 3.17 -13.82 -8.91
N PHE A 109 3.32 -14.02 -10.20
CA PHE A 109 2.78 -13.12 -11.20
C PHE A 109 1.34 -13.46 -11.54
N ILE A 110 0.51 -12.43 -11.63
CA ILE A 110 -0.87 -12.53 -12.07
C ILE A 110 -1.01 -11.94 -13.46
N PRO A 111 -1.83 -12.56 -14.33
CA PRO A 111 -2.23 -11.94 -15.58
C PRO A 111 -2.95 -10.61 -15.33
N ALA A 112 -2.72 -9.63 -16.20
CA ALA A 112 -3.29 -8.28 -16.07
C ALA A 112 -4.84 -8.25 -16.12
N ASP A 113 -5.44 -9.24 -16.74
CA ASP A 113 -6.90 -9.42 -16.89
C ASP A 113 -7.56 -10.11 -15.69
N LEU A 114 -6.79 -10.84 -14.89
CA LEU A 114 -7.27 -11.42 -13.64
C LEU A 114 -7.15 -10.41 -12.50
N HIS A 115 -8.00 -9.41 -12.55
CA HIS A 115 -8.07 -8.35 -11.55
C HIS A 115 -8.20 -8.89 -10.12
N GLN A 116 -7.06 -9.14 -9.47
CA GLN A 116 -6.97 -9.14 -8.00
C GLN A 116 -7.23 -7.72 -7.47
N SER A 117 -7.58 -6.92 -8.36
CA SER A 117 -7.60 -5.50 -8.50
C SER A 117 -8.51 -4.78 -7.55
N ASN A 118 -9.60 -5.37 -7.11
CA ASN A 118 -10.54 -4.60 -6.29
C ASN A 118 -9.94 -4.07 -4.99
N MET A 119 -8.93 -4.74 -4.43
CA MET A 119 -8.31 -4.34 -3.17
C MET A 119 -7.17 -3.35 -3.37
N VAL A 120 -6.23 -3.66 -4.24
CA VAL A 120 -5.08 -2.79 -4.58
C VAL A 120 -5.58 -1.55 -5.31
N GLU A 121 -6.49 -1.71 -6.26
CA GLU A 121 -7.11 -0.59 -6.98
C GLU A 121 -7.86 0.37 -6.04
N ARG A 122 -8.63 -0.14 -5.08
CA ARG A 122 -9.27 0.69 -4.05
C ARG A 122 -8.24 1.41 -3.17
N PHE A 123 -7.17 0.73 -2.80
CA PHE A 123 -6.07 1.34 -2.07
C PHE A 123 -5.45 2.49 -2.87
N HIS A 124 -5.14 2.27 -4.15
CA HIS A 124 -4.58 3.31 -5.03
C HIS A 124 -5.50 4.53 -5.16
N LYS A 125 -6.80 4.31 -5.39
CA LYS A 125 -7.80 5.40 -5.45
C LYS A 125 -7.83 6.18 -4.14
N THR A 126 -7.86 5.49 -3.01
CA THR A 126 -7.89 6.10 -1.68
C THR A 126 -6.61 6.87 -1.41
N LEU A 127 -5.44 6.25 -1.61
CA LEU A 127 -4.14 6.88 -1.37
C LEU A 127 -3.95 8.14 -2.24
N THR A 128 -4.26 8.03 -3.53
CA THR A 128 -4.14 9.17 -4.47
C THR A 128 -5.08 10.32 -4.10
N SER A 129 -6.30 10.02 -3.67
CA SER A 129 -7.25 11.03 -3.20
C SER A 129 -6.75 11.73 -1.94
N MET A 130 -6.22 10.99 -0.97
CA MET A 130 -5.63 11.56 0.25
C MET A 130 -4.41 12.44 -0.06
N ILE A 131 -3.50 11.99 -0.93
CA ILE A 131 -2.35 12.78 -1.34
C ILE A 131 -2.79 14.11 -1.97
N ARG A 132 -3.80 14.08 -2.83
CA ARG A 132 -4.35 15.31 -3.44
C ARG A 132 -4.91 16.26 -2.37
N ALA A 133 -5.74 15.76 -1.46
CA ALA A 133 -6.32 16.55 -0.38
C ALA A 133 -5.23 17.21 0.49
N ILE A 134 -4.23 16.42 0.95
CA ILE A 134 -3.12 16.92 1.76
C ILE A 134 -2.32 18.02 1.03
N ARG A 135 -2.12 17.87 -0.27
CA ARG A 135 -1.42 18.88 -1.08
C ARG A 135 -2.25 20.16 -1.27
N THR A 136 -3.57 20.04 -1.33
CA THR A 136 -4.49 21.19 -1.38
C THR A 136 -4.48 21.95 -0.07
N GLU A 137 -4.41 21.27 1.07
CA GLU A 137 -4.33 21.85 2.41
C GLU A 137 -2.97 22.50 2.75
N GLY A 138 -2.02 22.51 1.81
CA GLY A 138 -0.76 23.27 1.94
C GLY A 138 0.52 22.46 1.93
N VAL A 139 0.49 21.14 2.05
CA VAL A 139 1.70 20.30 1.94
C VAL A 139 2.09 20.15 0.47
N LYS A 140 2.88 21.08 -0.04
CA LYS A 140 3.25 21.12 -1.48
C LYS A 140 4.27 20.03 -1.87
N GLN A 141 5.07 19.56 -0.94
CA GLN A 141 6.11 18.57 -1.19
C GLN A 141 5.50 17.18 -1.36
N TRP A 142 5.98 16.45 -2.39
CA TRP A 142 5.45 15.15 -2.76
C TRP A 142 5.67 14.08 -1.69
N VAL A 143 6.91 13.92 -1.23
CA VAL A 143 7.28 12.86 -0.29
C VAL A 143 6.56 13.00 1.06
N PRO A 144 6.55 14.17 1.71
CA PRO A 144 5.74 14.39 2.91
C PRO A 144 4.26 14.10 2.71
N ALA A 145 3.66 14.54 1.60
CA ALA A 145 2.24 14.29 1.32
C ALA A 145 1.93 12.79 1.20
N VAL A 146 2.81 12.00 0.55
CA VAL A 146 2.67 10.54 0.48
C VAL A 146 2.75 9.91 1.86
N ARG A 147 3.74 10.29 2.68
CA ARG A 147 3.92 9.75 4.04
C ARG A 147 2.73 10.04 4.94
N MET A 148 2.20 11.26 4.90
CA MET A 148 1.01 11.65 5.67
C MET A 148 -0.23 10.87 5.23
N ALA A 149 -0.45 10.74 3.91
CA ALA A 149 -1.56 9.97 3.38
C ALA A 149 -1.49 8.49 3.79
N LEU A 150 -0.30 7.90 3.75
CA LEU A 150 -0.07 6.52 4.14
C LEU A 150 -0.31 6.31 5.65
N GLN A 151 0.18 7.21 6.48
CA GLN A 151 -0.07 7.18 7.92
C GLN A 151 -1.57 7.23 8.21
N TYR A 152 -2.29 8.17 7.59
CA TYR A 152 -3.75 8.25 7.73
C TYR A 152 -4.45 6.97 7.28
N TYR A 153 -4.06 6.40 6.12
CA TYR A 153 -4.60 5.15 5.62
C TYR A 153 -4.43 4.01 6.63
N ASN A 154 -3.23 3.82 7.18
CA ASN A 154 -2.92 2.74 8.10
C ASN A 154 -3.58 2.89 9.48
N HIS A 155 -3.94 4.12 9.88
CA HIS A 155 -4.59 4.40 11.17
C HIS A 155 -6.13 4.48 11.10
N LYS A 156 -6.70 4.58 9.89
CA LYS A 156 -8.15 4.60 9.71
C LYS A 156 -8.73 3.18 9.84
N VAL A 157 -9.88 3.04 10.50
CA VAL A 157 -10.63 1.78 10.51
C VAL A 157 -11.14 1.46 9.12
N HIS A 158 -10.88 0.25 8.65
CA HIS A 158 -11.32 -0.23 7.35
C HIS A 158 -12.57 -1.11 7.50
N ALA A 159 -13.60 -0.84 6.70
CA ALA A 159 -14.86 -1.59 6.75
C ALA A 159 -14.67 -3.10 6.49
N SER A 160 -13.69 -3.48 5.67
CA SER A 160 -13.42 -4.89 5.34
C SER A 160 -12.81 -5.71 6.48
N THR A 161 -12.18 -5.06 7.44
CA THR A 161 -11.51 -5.71 8.58
C THR A 161 -12.11 -5.33 9.92
N GLY A 162 -12.92 -4.26 9.96
CA GLY A 162 -13.43 -3.68 11.20
C GLY A 162 -12.37 -3.02 12.09
N HIS A 163 -11.12 -2.99 11.64
CA HIS A 163 -9.98 -2.50 12.40
C HIS A 163 -9.06 -1.63 11.55
N ALA A 164 -8.23 -0.83 12.20
CA ALA A 164 -7.17 -0.11 11.52
C ALA A 164 -6.03 -1.07 11.15
N PRO A 165 -5.45 -0.97 9.94
CA PRO A 165 -4.33 -1.81 9.50
C PRO A 165 -3.16 -1.85 10.48
N VAL A 166 -2.79 -0.72 11.07
CA VAL A 166 -1.71 -0.62 12.07
C VAL A 166 -1.98 -1.49 13.30
N LYS A 167 -3.24 -1.59 13.73
CA LYS A 167 -3.62 -2.44 14.88
C LYS A 167 -3.44 -3.92 14.56
N ILE A 168 -3.89 -4.35 13.38
CA ILE A 168 -3.77 -5.75 12.96
C ILE A 168 -2.31 -6.12 12.72
N HIS A 169 -1.55 -5.22 12.07
CA HIS A 169 -0.20 -5.51 11.61
C HIS A 169 0.85 -5.38 12.73
N LEU A 170 0.82 -4.27 13.46
CA LEU A 170 1.81 -3.93 14.48
C LEU A 170 1.32 -4.10 15.92
N GLY A 171 0.02 -4.32 16.14
CA GLY A 171 -0.56 -4.36 17.48
C GLY A 171 -0.68 -2.99 18.15
N ILE A 172 -0.48 -1.91 17.41
CA ILE A 172 -0.49 -0.53 17.92
C ILE A 172 -1.89 0.03 17.79
N ASP A 173 -2.42 0.63 18.86
CA ASP A 173 -3.70 1.32 18.78
C ASP A 173 -3.60 2.55 17.87
N PRO A 174 -4.58 2.73 16.96
CA PRO A 174 -4.54 3.82 16.01
C PRO A 174 -4.61 5.16 16.74
N ARG A 175 -3.63 6.03 16.45
CA ARG A 175 -3.67 7.43 16.86
C ARG A 175 -4.19 8.23 15.67
N HIS A 176 -5.27 8.96 15.85
CA HIS A 176 -5.74 9.87 14.80
C HIS A 176 -4.71 10.99 14.65
N PRO A 177 -4.01 11.09 13.50
CA PRO A 177 -3.26 12.29 13.22
C PRO A 177 -4.27 13.43 13.10
N GLY A 178 -4.14 14.46 13.94
CA GLY A 178 -5.07 15.57 14.06
C GLY A 178 -5.19 16.51 12.85
N ILE A 179 -4.71 16.07 11.69
CA ILE A 179 -4.62 16.86 10.44
C ILE A 179 -5.91 16.80 9.63
N LEU A 180 -6.78 15.82 9.86
CA LEU A 180 -8.03 15.67 9.11
C LEU A 180 -9.27 15.55 10.01
N ALA A 181 -9.14 15.83 11.31
CA ALA A 181 -10.30 15.98 12.18
C ALA A 181 -10.82 17.42 12.05
N PRO A 182 -12.07 17.64 11.62
CA PRO A 182 -12.69 18.94 11.77
C PRO A 182 -12.79 19.23 13.28
N GLN A 183 -11.96 20.15 13.75
CA GLN A 183 -12.13 20.92 14.97
C GLN A 183 -12.58 20.18 16.25
N ASP A 184 -11.69 19.43 16.87
CA ASP A 184 -11.70 19.36 18.34
C ASP A 184 -10.38 19.92 18.91
N ARG A 185 -10.15 21.21 18.68
CA ARG A 185 -8.99 21.94 19.24
C ARG A 185 -9.15 22.29 20.71
N ARG A 186 -10.07 21.65 21.45
CA ARG A 186 -10.37 22.06 22.82
C ARG A 186 -10.23 20.93 23.86
N ARG A 187 -9.25 20.04 23.77
CA ARG A 187 -8.95 19.18 24.93
C ARG A 187 -7.52 18.67 24.89
N HIS A 188 -6.54 19.53 25.10
CA HIS A 188 -5.28 19.16 25.74
C HIS A 188 -4.68 20.39 26.40
N LEU A 189 -5.35 20.85 27.43
CA LEU A 189 -4.68 21.57 28.50
C LEU A 189 -4.04 20.50 29.38
N TRP A 190 -2.75 20.47 29.38
CA TRP A 190 -1.94 19.69 30.32
C TRP A 190 -2.24 20.23 31.72
N THR A 191 -3.02 19.51 32.50
CA THR A 191 -3.08 19.73 33.94
C THR A 191 -1.80 19.13 34.52
N THR A 192 -0.86 19.98 34.90
CA THR A 192 0.23 19.62 35.78
C THR A 192 -0.35 19.21 37.11
N PRO A 193 0.01 18.03 37.65
CA PRO A 193 -0.32 17.73 39.07
C PRO A 193 0.57 18.63 39.96
N THR A 194 -0.07 19.34 40.87
CA THR A 194 0.57 19.96 42.05
C THR A 194 1.07 18.90 43.02
#